data_921f9d272e3f46195d98391364007410
#
_entry.id   921f9d272e3f46195d98391364007410
#
_cell.length_a   1.000
_cell.length_b   1.000
_cell.length_c   1.000
_cell.angle_alpha   90.00
_cell.angle_beta   90.00
_cell.angle_gamma   90.00
#
_symmetry.space_group_name_H-M   'P 1'
#
loop_
_entity.id
_entity.type
_entity.pdbx_description
1 polymer ?
#
loop_
_entity_poly.entity_id
_entity_poly.type
_entity_poly.pdbx_seq_one_letter_code
_entity_poly.pdbx_strand_id
1 'polypeptide(L)'
;MKIQLIGTGTIPDIANSASILINDHILFDMPNGNLKAMIRQNIDIMNIDTLIISHTHADHCFDAPFLLWYKKNYYKPGHKLSTKIVTDEITKDTIETLIKLSYFSSAKEVEKEYIDSKDVNYTKICDDLEITNEPMEHSEIKYANGYIIKDKNVSIGLTGDTSYCEGVRKIASKVDYLICDMTLMLGNDSHMGIDNILELIEDYPNLKIIPIHMHDKTREEAKKLEKDNLLIYEDGKILEI
;
A
#
# COMPACT_ATOMS: atom_id res chain seq x y z
N MET A 1 -5.61 -8.37 13.34
CA MET A 1 -5.13 -7.16 12.60
C MET A 1 -6.30 -6.49 11.93
N LYS A 2 -6.42 -5.15 12.01
CA LYS A 2 -7.45 -4.38 11.30
C LYS A 2 -6.89 -3.84 10.00
N ILE A 3 -7.60 -4.03 8.88
CA ILE A 3 -7.20 -3.54 7.56
C ILE A 3 -8.37 -2.77 6.95
N GLN A 4 -8.14 -1.56 6.45
CA GLN A 4 -9.12 -0.81 5.68
C GLN A 4 -8.57 -0.54 4.28
N LEU A 5 -9.31 -0.96 3.25
CA LEU A 5 -8.99 -0.69 1.86
C LEU A 5 -9.50 0.71 1.51
N ILE A 6 -8.62 1.72 1.50
CA ILE A 6 -9.01 3.11 1.20
C ILE A 6 -9.33 3.25 -0.28
N GLY A 7 -8.53 2.62 -1.11
CA GLY A 7 -8.69 2.51 -2.55
C GLY A 7 -8.26 1.14 -3.06
N THR A 8 -8.91 0.66 -4.11
CA THR A 8 -8.71 -0.67 -4.69
C THR A 8 -8.51 -0.66 -6.20
N GLY A 9 -8.59 0.52 -6.82
CA GLY A 9 -8.46 0.73 -8.26
C GLY A 9 -7.11 1.29 -8.69
N THR A 10 -6.96 1.54 -9.97
CA THR A 10 -5.84 2.22 -10.62
C THR A 10 -6.27 3.59 -11.17
N ILE A 11 -5.33 4.36 -11.77
CA ILE A 11 -5.55 5.79 -12.12
C ILE A 11 -6.81 6.07 -12.95
N PRO A 12 -7.11 5.36 -14.06
CA PRO A 12 -8.18 5.79 -14.96
C PRO A 12 -9.59 5.33 -14.55
N ASP A 13 -9.72 4.62 -13.42
CA ASP A 13 -10.97 3.97 -13.03
C ASP A 13 -11.74 4.76 -11.97
N ILE A 14 -12.97 4.33 -11.65
CA ILE A 14 -13.86 5.01 -10.71
C ILE A 14 -13.40 4.82 -9.27
N ALA A 15 -12.87 3.63 -8.95
CA ALA A 15 -12.34 3.35 -7.63
C ALA A 15 -11.12 4.23 -7.32
N ASN A 16 -10.93 4.59 -6.06
CA ASN A 16 -9.72 5.30 -5.65
C ASN A 16 -8.49 4.44 -5.94
N SER A 17 -7.37 5.08 -6.29
CA SER A 17 -6.08 4.37 -6.43
C SER A 17 -5.72 3.61 -5.17
N ALA A 18 -5.03 2.49 -5.34
CA ALA A 18 -4.75 1.51 -4.29
C ALA A 18 -4.06 2.15 -3.07
N SER A 19 -4.66 1.98 -1.90
CA SER A 19 -4.12 2.44 -0.62
C SER A 19 -4.77 1.68 0.53
N ILE A 20 -3.99 1.35 1.56
CA ILE A 20 -4.41 0.47 2.64
C ILE A 20 -4.03 1.09 3.98
N LEU A 21 -4.98 1.13 4.92
CA LEU A 21 -4.73 1.52 6.30
C LEU A 21 -4.73 0.29 7.20
N ILE A 22 -3.65 0.13 7.99
CA ILE A 22 -3.45 -1.01 8.89
C ILE A 22 -3.46 -0.50 10.33
N ASN A 23 -4.25 -1.13 11.19
CA ASN A 23 -4.39 -0.82 12.61
C ASN A 23 -4.62 0.68 12.90
N ASP A 24 -5.30 1.38 11.98
CA ASP A 24 -5.63 2.81 12.05
C ASP A 24 -4.43 3.78 12.09
N HIS A 25 -3.17 3.30 11.95
CA HIS A 25 -2.01 4.18 12.06
C HIS A 25 -0.88 3.93 11.05
N ILE A 26 -0.87 2.80 10.35
CA ILE A 26 0.10 2.52 9.27
C ILE A 26 -0.63 2.67 7.93
N LEU A 27 -0.19 3.60 7.12
CA LEU A 27 -0.70 3.82 5.77
C LEU A 27 0.25 3.23 4.75
N PHE A 28 -0.24 2.34 3.89
CA PHE A 28 0.47 1.82 2.73
C PHE A 28 -0.01 2.54 1.48
N ASP A 29 0.89 3.21 0.82
CA ASP A 29 0.74 4.12 -0.30
C ASP A 29 -0.19 5.32 -0.04
N MET A 30 0.17 6.45 -0.64
CA MET A 30 -0.54 7.72 -0.51
C MET A 30 -0.77 8.32 -1.91
N PRO A 31 -1.64 7.69 -2.73
CA PRO A 31 -1.94 8.11 -4.09
C PRO A 31 -2.58 9.50 -4.16
N ASN A 32 -2.58 10.09 -5.34
CA ASN A 32 -3.29 11.34 -5.60
C ASN A 32 -4.79 11.20 -5.27
N GLY A 33 -5.33 12.16 -4.52
CA GLY A 33 -6.72 12.16 -4.05
C GLY A 33 -6.97 11.36 -2.77
N ASN A 34 -5.95 10.69 -2.22
CA ASN A 34 -6.10 9.81 -1.06
C ASN A 34 -6.49 10.57 0.22
N LEU A 35 -5.97 11.78 0.43
CA LEU A 35 -6.40 12.61 1.57
C LEU A 35 -7.91 12.81 1.58
N LYS A 36 -8.51 13.10 0.43
CA LYS A 36 -9.97 13.26 0.32
C LYS A 36 -10.72 11.95 0.47
N ALA A 37 -10.16 10.85 -0.02
CA ALA A 37 -10.74 9.51 0.18
C ALA A 37 -10.80 9.15 1.66
N MET A 38 -9.72 9.36 2.40
CA MET A 38 -9.69 9.16 3.87
C MET A 38 -10.70 10.03 4.61
N ILE A 39 -10.83 11.30 4.25
CA ILE A 39 -11.84 12.21 4.86
C ILE A 39 -13.26 11.69 4.59
N ARG A 40 -13.58 11.28 3.36
CA ARG A 40 -14.90 10.72 3.02
C ARG A 40 -15.22 9.42 3.78
N GLN A 41 -14.18 8.64 4.10
CA GLN A 41 -14.30 7.40 4.86
C GLN A 41 -14.22 7.62 6.38
N ASN A 42 -14.19 8.88 6.86
CA ASN A 42 -14.10 9.25 8.27
C ASN A 42 -12.88 8.68 9.01
N ILE A 43 -11.77 8.53 8.31
CA ILE A 43 -10.50 8.08 8.90
C ILE A 43 -9.90 9.23 9.72
N ASP A 44 -9.46 8.93 10.95
CA ASP A 44 -8.70 9.90 11.75
C ASP A 44 -7.24 9.96 11.27
N ILE A 45 -7.00 10.89 10.34
CA ILE A 45 -5.69 11.07 9.69
C ILE A 45 -4.59 11.41 10.70
N MET A 46 -4.94 11.97 11.85
CA MET A 46 -3.96 12.31 12.89
C MET A 46 -3.34 11.09 13.57
N ASN A 47 -4.01 9.93 13.51
CA ASN A 47 -3.47 8.68 14.04
C ASN A 47 -2.36 8.09 13.16
N ILE A 48 -2.29 8.45 11.88
CA ILE A 48 -1.31 7.91 10.95
C ILE A 48 0.08 8.40 11.36
N ASP A 49 0.90 7.53 11.92
CA ASP A 49 2.28 7.83 12.33
C ASP A 49 3.35 7.15 11.46
N THR A 50 2.93 6.22 10.60
CA THR A 50 3.80 5.49 9.69
C THR A 50 3.20 5.48 8.28
N LEU A 51 4.01 5.90 7.30
CA LEU A 51 3.70 5.86 5.88
C LEU A 51 4.69 4.93 5.19
N ILE A 52 4.20 3.89 4.54
CA ILE A 52 5.00 2.97 3.74
C ILE A 52 4.66 3.22 2.27
N ILE A 53 5.64 3.55 1.44
CA ILE A 53 5.44 3.77 0.01
C ILE A 53 6.14 2.67 -0.78
N SER A 54 5.39 2.02 -1.64
CA SER A 54 5.88 0.91 -2.46
C SER A 54 6.89 1.36 -3.52
N HIS A 55 6.58 2.43 -4.24
CA HIS A 55 7.42 2.99 -5.30
C HIS A 55 7.02 4.43 -5.69
N THR A 56 7.70 5.01 -6.67
CA THR A 56 7.69 6.44 -6.97
C THR A 56 6.56 6.91 -7.89
N HIS A 57 5.69 6.04 -8.42
CA HIS A 57 4.60 6.48 -9.30
C HIS A 57 3.62 7.42 -8.58
N ALA A 58 2.97 8.29 -9.35
CA ALA A 58 2.09 9.33 -8.84
C ALA A 58 0.89 8.79 -8.06
N ASP A 59 0.35 7.68 -8.53
CA ASP A 59 -0.77 6.98 -7.92
C ASP A 59 -0.38 6.10 -6.70
N HIS A 60 0.85 6.27 -6.22
CA HIS A 60 1.34 5.67 -4.97
C HIS A 60 1.91 6.68 -3.98
N CYS A 61 2.39 7.86 -4.41
CA CYS A 61 3.09 8.77 -3.49
C CYS A 61 2.70 10.26 -3.56
N PHE A 62 1.90 10.72 -4.52
CA PHE A 62 1.74 12.15 -4.78
C PHE A 62 0.95 12.91 -3.71
N ASP A 63 0.10 12.28 -2.90
CA ASP A 63 -0.55 12.94 -1.78
C ASP A 63 0.27 12.90 -0.46
N ALA A 64 1.46 12.29 -0.44
CA ALA A 64 2.32 12.27 0.76
C ALA A 64 2.58 13.68 1.34
N PRO A 65 2.85 14.75 0.54
CA PRO A 65 2.93 16.11 1.05
C PRO A 65 1.65 16.61 1.71
N PHE A 66 0.47 16.17 1.25
CA PHE A 66 -0.82 16.55 1.84
C PHE A 66 -1.07 15.90 3.20
N LEU A 67 -0.60 14.66 3.42
CA LEU A 67 -0.63 14.05 4.74
C LEU A 67 0.15 14.89 5.75
N LEU A 68 1.40 15.24 5.41
CA LEU A 68 2.26 16.05 6.26
C LEU A 68 1.67 17.43 6.51
N TRP A 69 1.16 18.08 5.47
CA TRP A 69 0.45 19.36 5.57
C TRP A 69 -0.77 19.26 6.48
N TYR A 70 -1.59 18.22 6.34
CA TYR A 70 -2.78 18.00 7.17
C TYR A 70 -2.39 17.86 8.63
N LYS A 71 -1.42 16.99 8.94
CA LYS A 71 -0.94 16.77 10.31
C LYS A 71 -0.47 18.07 10.97
N LYS A 72 0.25 18.93 10.23
CA LYS A 72 0.71 20.21 10.77
C LYS A 72 -0.42 21.19 11.02
N ASN A 73 -1.36 21.34 10.08
CA ASN A 73 -2.36 22.41 10.13
C ASN A 73 -3.61 22.02 10.95
N TYR A 74 -3.86 20.73 11.13
CA TYR A 74 -5.00 20.18 11.89
C TYR A 74 -4.57 19.42 13.15
N TYR A 75 -3.34 19.72 13.62
CA TYR A 75 -2.80 19.09 14.82
C TYR A 75 -3.76 19.19 16.00
N LYS A 76 -3.94 18.07 16.70
CA LYS A 76 -4.71 17.98 17.94
C LYS A 76 -3.81 17.51 19.07
N PRO A 77 -3.87 18.12 20.27
CA PRO A 77 -3.13 17.61 21.44
C PRO A 77 -3.42 16.13 21.69
N GLY A 78 -2.38 15.38 21.97
CA GLY A 78 -2.45 13.94 22.19
C GLY A 78 -2.08 13.07 20.97
N HIS A 79 -1.96 13.64 19.77
CA HIS A 79 -1.48 12.94 18.59
C HIS A 79 0.01 13.18 18.34
N LYS A 80 0.65 12.25 17.63
CA LYS A 80 2.03 12.44 17.17
C LYS A 80 2.06 13.30 15.90
N LEU A 81 2.84 14.37 15.92
CA LEU A 81 3.08 15.15 14.70
C LEU A 81 4.10 14.46 13.77
N SER A 82 5.11 13.80 14.35
CA SER A 82 6.13 13.06 13.61
C SER A 82 5.53 11.93 12.76
N THR A 83 6.16 11.66 11.62
CA THR A 83 5.76 10.60 10.70
C THR A 83 7.01 9.82 10.27
N LYS A 84 7.00 8.50 10.46
CA LYS A 84 7.97 7.61 9.83
C LYS A 84 7.57 7.38 8.38
N ILE A 85 8.53 7.46 7.47
CA ILE A 85 8.32 7.22 6.04
C ILE A 85 9.28 6.13 5.60
N VAL A 86 8.72 4.96 5.31
CA VAL A 86 9.46 3.80 4.81
C VAL A 86 9.38 3.81 3.30
N THR A 87 10.50 3.96 2.63
CA THR A 87 10.56 3.99 1.16
C THR A 87 12.00 3.93 0.67
N ASP A 88 12.19 3.81 -0.65
CA ASP A 88 13.50 3.88 -1.30
C ASP A 88 13.99 5.34 -1.50
N GLU A 89 15.26 5.46 -1.90
CA GLU A 89 15.91 6.77 -2.10
C GLU A 89 15.27 7.62 -3.20
N ILE A 90 14.80 7.02 -4.30
CA ILE A 90 14.18 7.74 -5.43
C ILE A 90 12.81 8.29 -5.02
N THR A 91 12.02 7.47 -4.38
CA THR A 91 10.69 7.86 -3.87
C THR A 91 10.80 8.93 -2.80
N LYS A 92 11.78 8.82 -1.89
CA LYS A 92 12.09 9.88 -0.92
C LYS A 92 12.39 11.21 -1.61
N ASP A 93 13.26 11.21 -2.62
CA ASP A 93 13.63 12.43 -3.36
C ASP A 93 12.44 13.03 -4.12
N THR A 94 11.56 12.17 -4.64
CA THR A 94 10.29 12.57 -5.26
C THR A 94 9.39 13.29 -4.24
N ILE A 95 9.16 12.70 -3.06
CA ILE A 95 8.34 13.30 -2.00
C ILE A 95 8.92 14.65 -1.56
N GLU A 96 10.24 14.75 -1.32
CA GLU A 96 10.89 16.00 -0.93
C GLU A 96 10.81 17.07 -2.05
N THR A 97 10.85 16.64 -3.32
CA THR A 97 10.66 17.54 -4.47
C THR A 97 9.22 18.05 -4.53
N LEU A 98 8.24 17.19 -4.36
CA LEU A 98 6.83 17.56 -4.30
C LEU A 98 6.53 18.54 -3.16
N ILE A 99 7.13 18.34 -1.97
CA ILE A 99 7.03 19.27 -0.84
C ILE A 99 7.59 20.66 -1.23
N LYS A 100 8.72 20.70 -1.91
CA LYS A 100 9.34 21.97 -2.36
C LYS A 100 8.48 22.70 -3.39
N LEU A 101 7.88 21.97 -4.32
CA LEU A 101 7.11 22.52 -5.44
C LEU A 101 5.68 22.91 -5.06
N SER A 102 5.09 22.27 -4.04
CA SER A 102 3.66 22.41 -3.71
C SER A 102 3.34 23.56 -2.76
N TYR A 103 4.28 24.42 -2.42
CA TYR A 103 4.13 25.58 -1.51
C TYR A 103 3.68 25.24 -0.08
N PHE A 104 3.76 23.99 0.31
CA PHE A 104 3.40 23.55 1.66
C PHE A 104 4.57 23.77 2.63
N SER A 105 4.85 25.02 2.99
CA SER A 105 5.89 25.33 3.96
C SER A 105 5.67 24.57 5.28
N SER A 106 4.42 24.42 5.69
CA SER A 106 4.06 23.66 6.89
C SER A 106 4.40 22.16 6.80
N ALA A 107 4.40 21.56 5.62
CA ALA A 107 4.80 20.17 5.46
C ALA A 107 6.31 19.96 5.72
N LYS A 108 7.13 20.98 5.52
CA LYS A 108 8.57 20.95 5.84
C LYS A 108 8.86 20.98 7.34
N GLU A 109 7.93 21.52 8.13
CA GLU A 109 8.06 21.64 9.58
C GLU A 109 7.61 20.38 10.33
N VAL A 110 6.99 19.41 9.63
CA VAL A 110 6.66 18.10 10.23
C VAL A 110 7.95 17.30 10.35
N GLU A 111 8.20 16.80 11.54
CA GLU A 111 9.32 15.88 11.78
C GLU A 111 9.07 14.58 11.01
N LYS A 112 10.01 14.25 10.12
CA LYS A 112 9.97 13.05 9.29
C LYS A 112 11.21 12.21 9.56
N GLU A 113 10.99 10.93 9.81
CA GLU A 113 12.04 9.93 9.87
C GLU A 113 11.95 9.05 8.63
N TYR A 114 12.92 9.19 7.71
CA TYR A 114 13.00 8.30 6.55
C TYR A 114 13.75 7.02 6.91
N ILE A 115 13.15 5.90 6.58
CA ILE A 115 13.71 4.56 6.73
C ILE A 115 13.79 3.96 5.33
N ASP A 116 15.00 3.59 4.89
CA ASP A 116 15.19 2.94 3.59
C ASP A 116 14.53 1.56 3.60
N SER A 117 13.78 1.24 2.55
CA SER A 117 13.07 -0.04 2.42
C SER A 117 13.99 -1.26 2.63
N LYS A 118 15.24 -1.19 2.19
CA LYS A 118 16.23 -2.27 2.38
C LYS A 118 16.65 -2.47 3.84
N ASP A 119 16.52 -1.45 4.68
CA ASP A 119 16.91 -1.47 6.09
C ASP A 119 15.75 -1.84 7.02
N VAL A 120 14.53 -1.96 6.49
CA VAL A 120 13.32 -2.24 7.27
C VAL A 120 13.39 -3.55 8.05
N ASN A 121 14.07 -4.55 7.49
CA ASN A 121 14.26 -5.86 8.12
C ASN A 121 15.06 -5.80 9.45
N TYR A 122 15.75 -4.70 9.68
CA TYR A 122 16.63 -4.48 10.85
C TYR A 122 16.16 -3.32 11.73
N THR A 123 15.08 -2.64 11.33
CA THR A 123 14.60 -1.43 12.00
C THR A 123 13.23 -1.68 12.62
N LYS A 124 13.10 -1.44 13.92
CA LYS A 124 11.81 -1.53 14.59
C LYS A 124 10.95 -0.32 14.23
N ILE A 125 9.99 -0.52 13.35
CA ILE A 125 9.08 0.53 12.86
C ILE A 125 7.92 0.72 13.83
N CYS A 126 7.31 -0.38 14.28
CA CYS A 126 6.18 -0.40 15.21
C CYS A 126 6.46 -1.38 16.35
N ASP A 127 5.87 -1.13 17.53
CA ASP A 127 6.15 -1.96 18.71
C ASP A 127 5.52 -3.35 18.62
N ASP A 128 4.35 -3.47 18.01
CA ASP A 128 3.55 -4.69 17.98
C ASP A 128 3.56 -5.43 16.62
N LEU A 129 4.29 -4.90 15.63
CA LEU A 129 4.36 -5.45 14.29
C LEU A 129 5.80 -5.67 13.82
N GLU A 130 6.02 -6.82 13.20
CA GLU A 130 7.23 -7.11 12.43
C GLU A 130 6.97 -6.74 10.97
N ILE A 131 7.85 -5.94 10.36
CA ILE A 131 7.74 -5.51 8.97
C ILE A 131 9.02 -5.94 8.26
N THR A 132 8.87 -6.63 7.13
CA THR A 132 9.98 -7.03 6.27
C THR A 132 9.73 -6.61 4.83
N ASN A 133 10.79 -6.31 4.09
CA ASN A 133 10.74 -5.91 2.69
C ASN A 133 11.12 -7.09 1.79
N GLU A 134 10.45 -7.18 0.63
CA GLU A 134 10.83 -8.03 -0.49
C GLU A 134 10.85 -7.17 -1.77
N PRO A 135 11.93 -7.20 -2.58
CA PRO A 135 11.97 -6.49 -3.86
C PRO A 135 10.93 -7.03 -4.84
N MET A 136 10.32 -6.11 -5.60
CA MET A 136 9.35 -6.40 -6.66
C MET A 136 9.89 -5.97 -8.02
N GLU A 137 9.27 -6.46 -9.09
CA GLU A 137 9.61 -6.13 -10.48
C GLU A 137 8.44 -5.37 -11.10
N HIS A 138 8.65 -4.09 -11.43
CA HIS A 138 7.62 -3.25 -12.00
C HIS A 138 8.19 -2.41 -13.14
N SER A 139 8.09 -2.93 -14.38
CA SER A 139 8.58 -2.25 -15.58
C SER A 139 10.02 -1.70 -15.42
N GLU A 140 10.22 -0.44 -15.76
CA GLU A 140 11.51 0.26 -15.68
C GLU A 140 11.78 0.88 -14.29
N ILE A 141 10.90 0.69 -13.31
CA ILE A 141 11.08 1.22 -11.96
C ILE A 141 12.27 0.51 -11.29
N LYS A 142 13.27 1.27 -10.92
CA LYS A 142 14.50 0.73 -10.30
C LYS A 142 14.23 0.08 -8.95
N TYR A 143 13.31 0.66 -8.17
CA TYR A 143 12.92 0.18 -6.85
C TYR A 143 11.40 0.09 -6.76
N ALA A 144 10.89 -1.12 -6.75
CA ALA A 144 9.53 -1.45 -6.37
C ALA A 144 9.61 -2.40 -5.16
N ASN A 145 8.79 -2.16 -4.16
CA ASN A 145 8.91 -2.81 -2.86
C ASN A 145 7.59 -3.41 -2.41
N GLY A 146 7.61 -4.69 -2.12
CA GLY A 146 6.57 -5.37 -1.37
C GLY A 146 6.97 -5.54 0.09
N TYR A 147 5.98 -5.78 0.94
CA TYR A 147 6.20 -5.90 2.38
C TYR A 147 5.41 -7.06 2.97
N ILE A 148 5.99 -7.70 4.00
CA ILE A 148 5.27 -8.59 4.90
C ILE A 148 5.09 -7.85 6.21
N ILE A 149 3.87 -7.79 6.72
CA ILE A 149 3.53 -7.22 8.02
C ILE A 149 2.89 -8.32 8.86
N LYS A 150 3.45 -8.55 10.03
CA LYS A 150 3.06 -9.65 10.91
C LYS A 150 2.85 -9.18 12.34
N ASP A 151 1.76 -9.61 12.93
CA ASP A 151 1.57 -9.58 14.38
C ASP A 151 1.68 -11.00 14.97
N LYS A 152 1.28 -11.20 16.23
CA LYS A 152 1.39 -12.49 16.92
C LYS A 152 0.44 -13.56 16.35
N ASN A 153 -0.60 -13.18 15.62
CA ASN A 153 -1.70 -14.05 15.23
C ASN A 153 -1.83 -14.21 13.71
N VAL A 154 -1.49 -13.19 12.93
CA VAL A 154 -1.73 -13.15 11.49
C VAL A 154 -0.62 -12.41 10.75
N SER A 155 -0.41 -12.81 9.50
CA SER A 155 0.55 -12.20 8.59
C SER A 155 -0.13 -11.76 7.30
N ILE A 156 0.21 -10.55 6.83
CA ILE A 156 -0.24 -10.01 5.56
C ILE A 156 0.93 -9.68 4.64
N GLY A 157 0.77 -9.93 3.35
CA GLY A 157 1.67 -9.49 2.30
C GLY A 157 1.06 -8.35 1.51
N LEU A 158 1.87 -7.35 1.17
CA LEU A 158 1.52 -6.22 0.33
C LEU A 158 2.52 -6.19 -0.82
N THR A 159 2.07 -6.29 -2.06
CA THR A 159 3.02 -6.30 -3.19
C THR A 159 3.35 -4.90 -3.70
N GLY A 160 2.43 -3.92 -3.58
CA GLY A 160 2.46 -2.77 -4.47
C GLY A 160 2.26 -3.23 -5.92
N ASP A 161 2.63 -2.39 -6.88
CA ASP A 161 2.56 -2.74 -8.29
C ASP A 161 3.73 -3.64 -8.68
N THR A 162 3.43 -4.71 -9.40
CA THR A 162 4.44 -5.69 -9.79
C THR A 162 3.98 -6.63 -10.91
N SER A 163 4.92 -7.08 -11.72
CA SER A 163 4.77 -8.30 -12.50
C SER A 163 4.74 -9.54 -11.60
N TYR A 164 4.38 -10.70 -12.15
CA TYR A 164 4.43 -11.96 -11.41
C TYR A 164 5.88 -12.45 -11.25
N CYS A 165 6.55 -11.97 -10.24
CA CYS A 165 7.98 -12.18 -9.99
C CYS A 165 8.26 -13.09 -8.78
N GLU A 166 9.55 -13.37 -8.55
CA GLU A 166 9.99 -14.17 -7.40
C GLU A 166 9.61 -13.56 -6.06
N GLY A 167 9.61 -12.21 -5.94
CA GLY A 167 9.21 -11.48 -4.74
C GLY A 167 7.77 -11.80 -4.33
N VAL A 168 6.84 -11.84 -5.30
CA VAL A 168 5.44 -12.22 -5.07
C VAL A 168 5.35 -13.64 -4.48
N ARG A 169 6.03 -14.62 -5.08
CA ARG A 169 6.04 -16.00 -4.57
C ARG A 169 6.64 -16.11 -3.17
N LYS A 170 7.71 -15.35 -2.90
CA LYS A 170 8.33 -15.30 -1.56
C LYS A 170 7.37 -14.76 -0.51
N ILE A 171 6.64 -13.68 -0.83
CA ILE A 171 5.62 -13.15 0.07
C ILE A 171 4.51 -14.18 0.25
N ALA A 172 3.92 -14.69 -0.85
CA ALA A 172 2.81 -15.63 -0.83
C ALA A 172 3.09 -16.87 0.03
N SER A 173 4.35 -17.37 0.02
CA SER A 173 4.75 -18.53 0.82
C SER A 173 4.85 -18.29 2.33
N LYS A 174 4.76 -17.03 2.81
CA LYS A 174 5.03 -16.64 4.19
C LYS A 174 3.86 -15.98 4.92
N VAL A 175 2.74 -15.76 4.22
CA VAL A 175 1.63 -14.96 4.74
C VAL A 175 0.30 -15.69 4.71
N ASP A 176 -0.62 -15.27 5.58
CA ASP A 176 -2.00 -15.79 5.63
C ASP A 176 -2.90 -15.07 4.60
N TYR A 177 -2.63 -13.79 4.37
CA TYR A 177 -3.35 -12.94 3.42
C TYR A 177 -2.37 -12.23 2.50
N LEU A 178 -2.63 -12.23 1.20
CA LEU A 178 -1.88 -11.49 0.19
C LEU A 178 -2.78 -10.39 -0.39
N ILE A 179 -2.41 -9.14 -0.18
CA ILE A 179 -3.04 -7.97 -0.81
C ILE A 179 -2.12 -7.58 -1.97
N CYS A 180 -2.57 -7.75 -3.19
CA CYS A 180 -1.67 -7.72 -4.34
C CYS A 180 -2.25 -7.04 -5.57
N ASP A 181 -1.37 -6.63 -6.47
CA ASP A 181 -1.68 -6.17 -7.81
C ASP A 181 -2.51 -7.23 -8.57
N MET A 182 -3.58 -6.79 -9.19
CA MET A 182 -4.31 -7.52 -10.23
C MET A 182 -4.88 -6.52 -11.24
N THR A 183 -4.03 -5.73 -11.84
CA THR A 183 -4.46 -4.66 -12.76
C THR A 183 -5.11 -5.22 -14.01
N LEU A 184 -4.56 -6.30 -14.56
CA LEU A 184 -4.82 -6.76 -15.92
C LEU A 184 -5.64 -8.06 -15.98
N MET A 185 -6.17 -8.35 -17.17
CA MET A 185 -6.75 -9.66 -17.49
C MET A 185 -5.65 -10.72 -17.64
N LEU A 186 -4.56 -10.35 -18.30
CA LEU A 186 -3.35 -11.15 -18.49
C LEU A 186 -2.17 -10.31 -18.02
N GLY A 187 -1.35 -10.87 -17.13
CA GLY A 187 -0.16 -10.22 -16.60
C GLY A 187 0.89 -9.91 -17.66
N ASN A 188 1.72 -8.93 -17.37
CA ASN A 188 2.83 -8.51 -18.21
C ASN A 188 4.08 -8.21 -17.36
N ASP A 189 5.06 -7.48 -17.89
CA ASP A 189 6.29 -7.09 -17.22
C ASP A 189 6.14 -5.95 -16.18
N SER A 190 4.94 -5.37 -16.07
CA SER A 190 4.63 -4.28 -15.15
C SER A 190 3.63 -4.69 -14.06
N HIS A 191 2.62 -5.47 -14.43
CA HIS A 191 1.48 -5.77 -13.57
C HIS A 191 1.07 -7.23 -13.66
N MET A 192 0.54 -7.74 -12.54
CA MET A 192 -0.13 -9.03 -12.52
C MET A 192 -1.53 -8.97 -13.17
N GLY A 193 -1.97 -10.12 -13.64
CA GLY A 193 -3.30 -10.34 -14.18
C GLY A 193 -4.07 -11.43 -13.45
N ILE A 194 -5.31 -11.66 -13.90
CA ILE A 194 -6.15 -12.75 -13.40
C ILE A 194 -5.47 -14.10 -13.56
N ASP A 195 -4.74 -14.32 -14.66
CA ASP A 195 -3.98 -15.53 -14.92
C ASP A 195 -2.95 -15.82 -13.81
N ASN A 196 -2.23 -14.80 -13.37
CA ASN A 196 -1.24 -14.93 -12.30
C ASN A 196 -1.88 -15.17 -10.93
N ILE A 197 -3.04 -14.57 -10.67
CA ILE A 197 -3.82 -14.85 -9.45
C ILE A 197 -4.32 -16.29 -9.44
N LEU A 198 -4.75 -16.85 -10.57
CA LEU A 198 -5.16 -18.25 -10.65
C LEU A 198 -3.98 -19.20 -10.39
N GLU A 199 -2.79 -18.89 -10.90
CA GLU A 199 -1.57 -19.65 -10.58
C GLU A 199 -1.24 -19.59 -9.07
N LEU A 200 -1.32 -18.40 -8.44
CA LEU A 200 -1.14 -18.26 -7.00
C LEU A 200 -2.14 -19.09 -6.19
N ILE A 201 -3.41 -19.16 -6.62
CA ILE A 201 -4.43 -19.97 -5.96
C ILE A 201 -4.10 -21.46 -6.03
N GLU A 202 -3.56 -21.93 -7.16
CA GLU A 202 -3.17 -23.32 -7.35
C GLU A 202 -1.93 -23.66 -6.50
N ASP A 203 -0.92 -22.80 -6.49
CA ASP A 203 0.34 -23.02 -5.76
C ASP A 203 0.18 -22.86 -4.24
N TYR A 204 -0.73 -21.98 -3.79
CA TYR A 204 -0.95 -21.64 -2.38
C TYR A 204 -2.43 -21.75 -1.99
N PRO A 205 -3.00 -22.97 -1.91
CA PRO A 205 -4.46 -23.17 -1.76
C PRO A 205 -5.05 -22.65 -0.44
N ASN A 206 -4.23 -22.42 0.59
CA ASN A 206 -4.67 -21.88 1.87
C ASN A 206 -4.51 -20.35 1.97
N LEU A 207 -3.80 -19.73 1.03
CA LEU A 207 -3.58 -18.29 0.98
C LEU A 207 -4.88 -17.56 0.63
N LYS A 208 -5.25 -16.56 1.40
CA LYS A 208 -6.36 -15.66 1.06
C LYS A 208 -5.83 -14.48 0.26
N ILE A 209 -6.34 -14.29 -0.93
CA ILE A 209 -5.87 -13.26 -1.87
C ILE A 209 -6.90 -12.15 -1.95
N ILE A 210 -6.45 -10.92 -1.72
CA ILE A 210 -7.23 -9.69 -1.80
C ILE A 210 -6.60 -8.82 -2.91
N PRO A 211 -7.10 -8.90 -4.15
CA PRO A 211 -6.56 -8.10 -5.22
C PRO A 211 -6.95 -6.64 -5.10
N ILE A 212 -6.01 -5.77 -5.42
CA ILE A 212 -6.16 -4.33 -5.52
C ILE A 212 -5.55 -3.82 -6.83
N HIS A 213 -5.52 -2.51 -7.05
CA HIS A 213 -5.00 -1.87 -8.26
C HIS A 213 -5.69 -2.40 -9.54
N MET A 214 -6.97 -2.76 -9.44
CA MET A 214 -7.72 -3.38 -10.52
C MET A 214 -8.32 -2.33 -11.45
N HIS A 215 -8.20 -2.55 -12.77
CA HIS A 215 -9.12 -1.93 -13.70
C HIS A 215 -10.56 -2.40 -13.46
N ASP A 216 -11.55 -1.53 -13.68
CA ASP A 216 -12.97 -1.84 -13.50
C ASP A 216 -13.36 -3.12 -14.25
N LYS A 217 -12.88 -3.28 -15.50
CA LYS A 217 -13.13 -4.47 -16.31
C LYS A 217 -12.50 -5.74 -15.70
N THR A 218 -11.29 -5.64 -15.19
CA THR A 218 -10.60 -6.76 -14.52
C THR A 218 -11.36 -7.18 -13.27
N ARG A 219 -11.81 -6.19 -12.48
CA ARG A 219 -12.64 -6.40 -11.29
C ARG A 219 -13.95 -7.13 -11.63
N GLU A 220 -14.65 -6.72 -12.69
CA GLU A 220 -15.89 -7.35 -13.12
C GLU A 220 -15.69 -8.81 -13.53
N GLU A 221 -14.62 -9.11 -14.26
CA GLU A 221 -14.29 -10.48 -14.64
C GLU A 221 -13.86 -11.33 -13.45
N ALA A 222 -13.03 -10.78 -12.56
CA ALA A 222 -12.59 -11.47 -11.34
C ALA A 222 -13.75 -11.84 -10.41
N LYS A 223 -14.78 -11.01 -10.31
CA LYS A 223 -16.00 -11.31 -9.52
C LYS A 223 -16.76 -12.55 -10.03
N LYS A 224 -16.56 -12.95 -11.28
CA LYS A 224 -17.18 -14.15 -11.87
C LYS A 224 -16.41 -15.44 -11.53
N LEU A 225 -15.18 -15.29 -10.99
CA LEU A 225 -14.36 -16.43 -10.57
C LEU A 225 -14.85 -16.90 -9.20
N GLU A 226 -15.55 -18.01 -9.17
CA GLU A 226 -16.06 -18.64 -7.95
C GLU A 226 -14.91 -19.35 -7.22
N LYS A 227 -14.05 -18.60 -6.53
CA LYS A 227 -12.91 -19.10 -5.76
C LYS A 227 -13.03 -18.62 -4.31
N ASP A 228 -13.09 -19.54 -3.36
CA ASP A 228 -13.31 -19.26 -1.94
C ASP A 228 -12.18 -18.43 -1.29
N ASN A 229 -10.99 -18.51 -1.84
CA ASN A 229 -9.80 -17.80 -1.34
C ASN A 229 -9.47 -16.52 -2.14
N LEU A 230 -10.26 -16.15 -3.14
CA LEU A 230 -10.17 -14.88 -3.87
C LEU A 230 -11.21 -13.89 -3.35
N LEU A 231 -10.77 -12.88 -2.62
CA LEU A 231 -11.61 -11.96 -1.87
C LEU A 231 -11.64 -10.58 -2.55
N ILE A 232 -12.63 -10.35 -3.41
CA ILE A 232 -12.79 -9.08 -4.15
C ILE A 232 -13.60 -8.09 -3.31
N TYR A 233 -13.03 -6.94 -3.02
CA TYR A 233 -13.65 -5.90 -2.22
C TYR A 233 -13.67 -4.55 -2.93
N GLU A 234 -14.53 -3.67 -2.44
CA GLU A 234 -14.64 -2.28 -2.86
C GLU A 234 -13.93 -1.34 -1.87
N ASP A 235 -13.75 -0.08 -2.31
CA ASP A 235 -13.21 0.99 -1.47
C ASP A 235 -13.97 1.14 -0.14
N GLY A 236 -13.26 1.41 0.92
CA GLY A 236 -13.80 1.58 2.27
C GLY A 236 -14.05 0.27 3.03
N LYS A 237 -13.80 -0.90 2.43
CA LYS A 237 -13.96 -2.18 3.13
C LYS A 237 -13.02 -2.27 4.33
N ILE A 238 -13.58 -2.61 5.49
CA ILE A 238 -12.83 -2.90 6.71
C ILE A 238 -12.86 -4.41 6.96
N LEU A 239 -11.70 -4.95 7.31
CA LEU A 239 -11.48 -6.35 7.66
C LEU A 239 -10.85 -6.42 9.05
N GLU A 240 -11.36 -7.30 9.90
CA GLU A 240 -10.76 -7.73 11.16
C GLU A 240 -10.27 -9.17 10.96
N ILE A 241 -8.96 -9.39 10.91
CA ILE A 241 -8.35 -10.67 10.58
C ILE A 241 -7.37 -11.13 11.66
#